data_d0f653eceeb0565b8d27b4c818f24568
#
_entry.id   d0f653eceeb0565b8d27b4c818f24568
#
_cell.length_a   1.000
_cell.length_b   1.000
_cell.length_c   1.000
_cell.angle_alpha   90.00
_cell.angle_beta   90.00
_cell.angle_gamma   90.00
#
_symmetry.space_group_name_H-M   'P 1'
#
loop_
_entity.id
_entity.type
_entity.pdbx_description
1 polymer ?
#
loop_
_entity_poly.entity_id
_entity_poly.type
_entity_poly.pdbx_seq_one_letter_code
_entity_poly.pdbx_strand_id
1 'polypeptide(L)'
;MPKKSKGTIAILTGGGDVPGLNPAIRAATIRANRNGYRVVGLRNGWEGIMKIDRTKPVEDQQYCQILTEGNVQKIARTGGTFLHTSRTKPSKVAKEKVPEILHDKYNADENDLTDEIIKNLEFLGIEYLVPIGGDDTLSYGLRLHKAGVRCVGIPKTMDNDVPGTDYCIGFSTCVTRTIEYAHQLRTCAGSHERFLVIEVMGRYAGFTALVPAMAGASDRCLIPEHEFDIERLTELMVKDRRDNESNYSVVLVSEGAMFGGSEMTFSNQETDDYGHKKLGGIGDMVSAELMVRAPKYNKGEPIHTINQRMSYMTRSGQPDAIDSIVPMAYGNLAMDLIMEGKSGRMVCLKNGRYDHVPFEVVTEYEKKIDVERFYDTERYRPHYHNCMGMPQFIMTSD
;
A
#
# COMPACT_ATOMS: atom_id res chain seq x y z
N MET A 1 -36.69 -24.26 -5.07
CA MET A 1 -35.37 -24.86 -5.36
C MET A 1 -34.32 -23.78 -5.29
N PRO A 2 -33.21 -23.95 -4.59
CA PRO A 2 -32.12 -22.98 -4.65
C PRO A 2 -31.66 -22.86 -6.11
N LYS A 3 -31.58 -21.64 -6.65
CA LYS A 3 -31.05 -21.39 -8.00
C LYS A 3 -29.61 -21.93 -8.05
N LYS A 4 -29.31 -22.78 -9.03
CA LYS A 4 -27.96 -23.27 -9.27
C LYS A 4 -27.02 -22.06 -9.42
N SER A 5 -25.90 -22.01 -8.69
CA SER A 5 -24.91 -20.94 -8.81
C SER A 5 -24.40 -20.86 -10.25
N LYS A 6 -24.17 -19.63 -10.73
CA LYS A 6 -23.55 -19.39 -12.05
C LYS A 6 -22.06 -19.72 -12.06
N GLY A 7 -21.44 -19.82 -10.87
CA GLY A 7 -20.02 -20.10 -10.68
C GLY A 7 -19.56 -19.64 -9.30
N THR A 8 -18.30 -19.90 -8.97
CA THR A 8 -17.70 -19.52 -7.69
C THR A 8 -16.56 -18.52 -7.92
N ILE A 9 -16.62 -17.40 -7.22
CA ILE A 9 -15.58 -16.36 -7.23
C ILE A 9 -14.87 -16.40 -5.88
N ALA A 10 -13.54 -16.43 -5.90
CA ALA A 10 -12.74 -16.26 -4.68
C ALA A 10 -12.19 -14.85 -4.56
N ILE A 11 -12.16 -14.32 -3.34
CA ILE A 11 -11.55 -13.04 -3.01
C ILE A 11 -10.50 -13.29 -1.92
N LEU A 12 -9.32 -12.70 -2.08
CA LEU A 12 -8.28 -12.66 -1.05
C LEU A 12 -7.68 -11.27 -0.92
N THR A 13 -7.06 -11.01 0.23
CA THR A 13 -6.24 -9.83 0.47
C THR A 13 -4.82 -10.25 0.81
N GLY A 14 -3.80 -9.61 0.19
CA GLY A 14 -2.38 -9.92 0.40
C GLY A 14 -1.53 -8.69 0.70
N GLY A 15 -0.40 -8.92 1.36
CA GLY A 15 0.51 -7.87 1.79
C GLY A 15 0.04 -7.13 3.05
N GLY A 16 0.54 -5.91 3.28
CA GLY A 16 0.08 -5.08 4.40
C GLY A 16 -1.39 -4.70 4.28
N ASP A 17 -2.09 -4.69 5.41
CA ASP A 17 -3.46 -4.20 5.48
C ASP A 17 -3.51 -2.67 5.37
N VAL A 18 -4.63 -2.16 4.86
CA VAL A 18 -4.91 -0.73 4.79
C VAL A 18 -6.42 -0.48 4.96
N PRO A 19 -6.84 0.72 5.38
CA PRO A 19 -8.24 1.13 5.30
C PRO A 19 -8.71 1.14 3.83
N GLY A 20 -9.91 0.59 3.57
CA GLY A 20 -10.46 0.49 2.21
C GLY A 20 -10.55 -0.94 1.66
N LEU A 21 -9.83 -1.92 2.22
CA LEU A 21 -9.95 -3.33 1.84
C LEU A 21 -11.38 -3.86 2.04
N ASN A 22 -11.96 -3.59 3.18
CA ASN A 22 -13.30 -4.07 3.53
C ASN A 22 -14.43 -3.49 2.66
N PRO A 23 -14.45 -2.20 2.29
CA PRO A 23 -15.35 -1.69 1.27
C PRO A 23 -15.28 -2.43 -0.07
N ALA A 24 -14.06 -2.77 -0.55
CA ALA A 24 -13.87 -3.52 -1.80
C ALA A 24 -14.43 -4.95 -1.69
N ILE A 25 -14.09 -5.69 -0.62
CA ILE A 25 -14.61 -7.03 -0.33
C ILE A 25 -16.14 -7.02 -0.28
N ARG A 26 -16.71 -6.06 0.45
CA ARG A 26 -18.16 -5.91 0.58
C ARG A 26 -18.84 -5.68 -0.77
N ALA A 27 -18.36 -4.73 -1.55
CA ALA A 27 -18.96 -4.36 -2.83
C ALA A 27 -18.92 -5.53 -3.82
N ALA A 28 -17.75 -6.18 -3.97
CA ALA A 28 -17.59 -7.34 -4.82
C ALA A 28 -18.51 -8.49 -4.39
N THR A 29 -18.58 -8.79 -3.08
CA THR A 29 -19.45 -9.87 -2.55
C THR A 29 -20.92 -9.61 -2.84
N ILE A 30 -21.43 -8.42 -2.51
CA ILE A 30 -22.86 -8.09 -2.70
C ILE A 30 -23.21 -8.16 -4.20
N ARG A 31 -22.40 -7.58 -5.06
CA ARG A 31 -22.66 -7.59 -6.50
C ARG A 31 -22.62 -9.00 -7.09
N ALA A 32 -21.64 -9.82 -6.71
CA ALA A 32 -21.52 -11.21 -7.14
C ALA A 32 -22.74 -12.04 -6.68
N ASN A 33 -23.11 -11.97 -5.39
CA ASN A 33 -24.26 -12.72 -4.84
C ASN A 33 -25.56 -12.34 -5.55
N ARG A 34 -25.80 -11.04 -5.78
CA ARG A 34 -27.03 -10.56 -6.48
C ARG A 34 -27.10 -11.01 -7.93
N ASN A 35 -25.95 -11.31 -8.55
CA ASN A 35 -25.88 -11.86 -9.90
C ASN A 35 -25.81 -13.38 -9.96
N GLY A 36 -25.97 -14.07 -8.81
CA GLY A 36 -26.09 -15.52 -8.74
C GLY A 36 -24.77 -16.28 -8.65
N TYR A 37 -23.67 -15.59 -8.31
CA TYR A 37 -22.39 -16.24 -8.03
C TYR A 37 -22.26 -16.58 -6.53
N ARG A 38 -21.62 -17.71 -6.24
CA ARG A 38 -21.12 -18.04 -4.90
C ARG A 38 -19.80 -17.28 -4.68
N VAL A 39 -19.62 -16.70 -3.50
CA VAL A 39 -18.37 -15.99 -3.17
C VAL A 39 -17.68 -16.70 -2.01
N VAL A 40 -16.40 -17.01 -2.18
CA VAL A 40 -15.52 -17.58 -1.17
C VAL A 40 -14.44 -16.56 -0.81
N GLY A 41 -14.43 -16.14 0.45
CA GLY A 41 -13.32 -15.39 1.01
C GLY A 41 -12.18 -16.35 1.39
N LEU A 42 -11.01 -16.16 0.81
CA LEU A 42 -9.81 -16.92 1.16
C LEU A 42 -9.07 -16.15 2.26
N ARG A 43 -9.04 -16.73 3.46
CA ARG A 43 -8.43 -16.10 4.63
C ARG A 43 -6.92 -16.22 4.60
N ASN A 44 -6.24 -15.24 5.20
CA ASN A 44 -4.78 -15.18 5.29
C ASN A 44 -4.07 -15.14 3.92
N GLY A 45 -4.70 -14.53 2.91
CA GLY A 45 -4.09 -14.31 1.61
C GLY A 45 -3.56 -15.60 0.95
N TRP A 46 -2.38 -15.52 0.37
CA TRP A 46 -1.75 -16.67 -0.29
C TRP A 46 -1.41 -17.82 0.66
N GLU A 47 -1.04 -17.52 1.91
CA GLU A 47 -0.73 -18.53 2.93
C GLU A 47 -1.92 -19.45 3.20
N GLY A 48 -3.11 -18.87 3.31
CA GLY A 48 -4.31 -19.66 3.59
C GLY A 48 -4.64 -20.67 2.48
N ILE A 49 -4.42 -20.28 1.21
CA ILE A 49 -4.64 -21.20 0.08
C ILE A 49 -3.67 -22.38 0.10
N MET A 50 -2.41 -22.17 0.51
CA MET A 50 -1.44 -23.27 0.64
C MET A 50 -1.84 -24.30 1.68
N LYS A 51 -2.61 -23.88 2.69
CA LYS A 51 -3.05 -24.71 3.84
C LYS A 51 -4.41 -25.39 3.64
N ILE A 52 -4.98 -25.36 2.43
CA ILE A 52 -6.22 -26.07 2.11
C ILE A 52 -6.00 -27.58 2.21
N ASP A 53 -6.85 -28.24 2.99
CA ASP A 53 -6.84 -29.68 3.17
C ASP A 53 -7.91 -30.33 2.27
N ARG A 54 -7.49 -30.85 1.13
CA ARG A 54 -8.40 -31.48 0.15
C ARG A 54 -9.08 -32.76 0.63
N THR A 55 -8.77 -33.25 1.83
CA THR A 55 -9.50 -34.38 2.44
C THR A 55 -10.78 -33.95 3.16
N LYS A 56 -10.94 -32.64 3.43
CA LYS A 56 -12.10 -32.05 4.11
C LYS A 56 -13.03 -31.35 3.13
N PRO A 57 -14.34 -31.33 3.35
CA PRO A 57 -15.26 -30.55 2.52
C PRO A 57 -14.98 -29.04 2.61
N VAL A 58 -15.44 -28.30 1.61
CA VAL A 58 -15.18 -26.85 1.50
C VAL A 58 -15.72 -26.07 2.71
N GLU A 59 -16.82 -26.51 3.27
CA GLU A 59 -17.48 -25.91 4.42
C GLU A 59 -16.67 -26.03 5.72
N ASP A 60 -15.82 -27.05 5.82
CA ASP A 60 -14.98 -27.34 6.99
C ASP A 60 -13.54 -26.80 6.84
N GLN A 61 -13.26 -26.05 5.76
CA GLN A 61 -11.94 -25.45 5.54
C GLN A 61 -11.73 -24.25 6.46
N GLN A 62 -10.67 -24.27 7.28
CA GLN A 62 -10.33 -23.18 8.20
C GLN A 62 -10.05 -21.86 7.47
N TYR A 63 -9.48 -21.93 6.27
CA TYR A 63 -9.03 -20.78 5.49
C TYR A 63 -10.02 -20.35 4.41
N CYS A 64 -11.22 -20.91 4.40
CA CYS A 64 -12.30 -20.52 3.52
C CYS A 64 -13.50 -20.00 4.32
N GLN A 65 -14.11 -18.94 3.81
CA GLN A 65 -15.34 -18.41 4.38
C GLN A 65 -16.31 -18.08 3.24
N ILE A 66 -17.53 -18.63 3.32
CA ILE A 66 -18.59 -18.23 2.38
C ILE A 66 -19.01 -16.81 2.69
N LEU A 67 -18.86 -15.93 1.70
CA LEU A 67 -19.22 -14.52 1.81
C LEU A 67 -20.65 -14.33 1.29
N THR A 68 -21.47 -13.69 2.14
CA THR A 68 -22.87 -13.34 1.87
C THR A 68 -23.11 -11.87 2.14
N GLU A 69 -24.19 -11.31 1.58
CA GLU A 69 -24.59 -9.94 1.90
C GLU A 69 -24.69 -9.71 3.41
N GLY A 70 -25.18 -10.71 4.15
CA GLY A 70 -25.39 -10.62 5.60
C GLY A 70 -24.09 -10.47 6.40
N ASN A 71 -23.05 -11.27 6.08
CA ASN A 71 -21.80 -11.24 6.85
C ASN A 71 -20.84 -10.12 6.43
N VAL A 72 -21.00 -9.53 5.24
CA VAL A 72 -20.20 -8.37 4.79
C VAL A 72 -20.92 -7.03 5.00
N GLN A 73 -22.15 -7.00 5.45
CA GLN A 73 -22.97 -5.78 5.49
C GLN A 73 -22.33 -4.66 6.33
N LYS A 74 -21.71 -4.98 7.45
CA LYS A 74 -21.22 -4.02 8.44
C LYS A 74 -19.73 -3.69 8.31
N ILE A 75 -18.98 -4.32 7.40
CA ILE A 75 -17.53 -4.16 7.33
C ILE A 75 -17.06 -2.90 6.58
N ALA A 76 -17.93 -2.21 5.84
CA ALA A 76 -17.56 -1.10 4.95
C ALA A 76 -16.81 0.07 5.64
N ARG A 77 -17.01 0.25 6.94
CA ARG A 77 -16.40 1.35 7.71
C ARG A 77 -15.39 0.84 8.74
N THR A 78 -14.95 -0.41 8.62
CA THR A 78 -13.92 -0.99 9.49
C THR A 78 -12.57 -0.98 8.81
N GLY A 79 -11.50 -0.73 9.59
CA GLY A 79 -10.12 -0.86 9.12
C GLY A 79 -9.64 -2.31 9.06
N GLY A 80 -8.40 -2.46 8.65
CA GLY A 80 -7.82 -3.79 8.45
C GLY A 80 -8.48 -4.54 7.30
N THR A 81 -8.43 -5.88 7.36
CA THR A 81 -9.10 -6.75 6.39
C THR A 81 -9.93 -7.84 7.08
N PHE A 82 -11.18 -7.97 6.66
CA PHE A 82 -12.11 -9.00 7.13
C PHE A 82 -11.62 -10.43 6.83
N LEU A 83 -10.83 -10.59 5.77
CA LEU A 83 -10.29 -11.89 5.34
C LEU A 83 -8.93 -12.21 5.96
N HIS A 84 -8.35 -11.31 6.76
CA HIS A 84 -6.97 -11.39 7.21
C HIS A 84 -6.00 -11.38 6.00
N THR A 85 -4.71 -11.28 6.25
CA THR A 85 -3.70 -11.16 5.19
C THR A 85 -2.41 -11.87 5.56
N SER A 86 -1.57 -12.14 4.58
CA SER A 86 -0.21 -12.61 4.77
C SER A 86 0.75 -11.94 3.79
N ARG A 87 2.05 -12.00 4.10
CA ARG A 87 3.15 -11.60 3.21
C ARG A 87 3.87 -12.83 2.67
N THR A 88 3.12 -13.80 2.20
CA THR A 88 3.65 -15.07 1.72
C THR A 88 3.78 -15.06 0.20
N LYS A 89 4.93 -15.51 -0.31
CA LYS A 89 5.19 -15.69 -1.74
C LYS A 89 5.19 -17.19 -2.05
N PRO A 90 4.08 -17.77 -2.57
CA PRO A 90 3.97 -19.23 -2.73
C PRO A 90 4.96 -19.81 -3.74
N SER A 91 5.53 -19.01 -4.61
CA SER A 91 6.60 -19.44 -5.53
C SER A 91 7.98 -19.52 -4.86
N LYS A 92 8.09 -19.15 -3.58
CA LYS A 92 9.35 -19.08 -2.83
C LYS A 92 9.10 -19.30 -1.35
N VAL A 93 8.74 -20.52 -0.98
CA VAL A 93 8.35 -20.87 0.40
C VAL A 93 9.51 -21.58 1.08
N ALA A 94 9.98 -21.03 2.19
CA ALA A 94 11.01 -21.65 3.01
C ALA A 94 10.51 -22.99 3.59
N LYS A 95 11.39 -23.96 3.74
CA LYS A 95 11.06 -25.33 4.14
C LYS A 95 10.19 -25.39 5.41
N GLU A 96 10.51 -24.59 6.42
CA GLU A 96 9.79 -24.55 7.70
C GLU A 96 8.38 -23.95 7.59
N LYS A 97 8.04 -23.30 6.47
CA LYS A 97 6.74 -22.68 6.18
C LYS A 97 5.88 -23.52 5.24
N VAL A 98 6.42 -24.59 4.71
CA VAL A 98 5.64 -25.55 3.92
C VAL A 98 4.59 -26.20 4.84
N PRO A 99 3.29 -26.29 4.45
CA PRO A 99 2.29 -26.98 5.23
C PRO A 99 2.68 -28.45 5.49
N GLU A 100 2.46 -28.95 6.71
CA GLU A 100 2.83 -30.32 7.13
C GLU A 100 2.35 -31.40 6.16
N ILE A 101 1.15 -31.24 5.63
CA ILE A 101 0.54 -32.17 4.66
C ILE A 101 1.31 -32.25 3.32
N LEU A 102 2.25 -31.34 3.07
CA LEU A 102 3.04 -31.24 1.86
C LEU A 102 4.54 -31.54 2.07
N HIS A 103 4.98 -31.83 3.30
CA HIS A 103 6.40 -32.03 3.64
C HIS A 103 7.04 -33.17 2.86
N ASP A 104 6.30 -34.24 2.58
CA ASP A 104 6.82 -35.37 1.79
C ASP A 104 7.17 -35.00 0.35
N LYS A 105 6.51 -33.95 -0.16
CA LYS A 105 6.67 -33.52 -1.56
C LYS A 105 7.60 -32.29 -1.69
N TYR A 106 7.58 -31.41 -0.71
CA TYR A 106 8.29 -30.13 -0.73
C TYR A 106 9.23 -30.02 0.49
N ASN A 107 10.49 -30.43 0.32
CA ASN A 107 11.49 -30.52 1.40
C ASN A 107 12.79 -29.76 1.09
N ALA A 108 12.86 -29.02 0.00
CA ALA A 108 13.98 -28.14 -0.33
C ALA A 108 13.99 -26.91 0.60
N ASP A 109 15.15 -26.24 0.71
CA ASP A 109 15.27 -25.00 1.49
C ASP A 109 14.32 -23.92 1.00
N GLU A 110 14.05 -23.90 -0.31
CA GLU A 110 13.08 -23.03 -0.97
C GLU A 110 12.20 -23.85 -1.92
N ASN A 111 10.88 -23.68 -1.84
CA ASN A 111 9.89 -24.47 -2.55
C ASN A 111 8.90 -23.61 -3.32
N ASP A 112 8.55 -24.02 -4.54
CA ASP A 112 7.46 -23.42 -5.33
C ASP A 112 6.18 -24.26 -5.17
N LEU A 113 5.19 -23.68 -4.49
CA LEU A 113 3.90 -24.32 -4.23
C LEU A 113 2.81 -23.93 -5.24
N THR A 114 3.17 -23.32 -6.36
CA THR A 114 2.21 -22.82 -7.37
C THR A 114 1.25 -23.90 -7.84
N ASP A 115 1.75 -25.12 -8.12
CA ASP A 115 0.91 -26.25 -8.55
C ASP A 115 -0.10 -26.65 -7.48
N GLU A 116 0.27 -26.59 -6.20
CA GLU A 116 -0.67 -26.91 -5.10
C GLU A 116 -1.72 -25.80 -4.94
N ILE A 117 -1.35 -24.53 -5.13
CA ILE A 117 -2.33 -23.43 -5.17
C ILE A 117 -3.37 -23.66 -6.27
N ILE A 118 -2.96 -24.03 -7.48
CA ILE A 118 -3.87 -24.29 -8.60
C ILE A 118 -4.81 -25.45 -8.25
N LYS A 119 -4.28 -26.59 -7.78
CA LYS A 119 -5.08 -27.73 -7.35
C LYS A 119 -6.06 -27.39 -6.21
N ASN A 120 -5.65 -26.52 -5.30
CA ASN A 120 -6.52 -26.09 -4.21
C ASN A 120 -7.66 -25.20 -4.72
N LEU A 121 -7.39 -24.30 -5.68
CA LEU A 121 -8.44 -23.49 -6.33
C LEU A 121 -9.41 -24.37 -7.13
N GLU A 122 -8.91 -25.37 -7.86
CA GLU A 122 -9.74 -26.35 -8.58
C GLU A 122 -10.61 -27.17 -7.61
N PHE A 123 -10.03 -27.68 -6.51
CA PHE A 123 -10.76 -28.40 -5.48
C PHE A 123 -11.89 -27.57 -4.87
N LEU A 124 -11.65 -26.29 -4.63
CA LEU A 124 -12.65 -25.33 -4.12
C LEU A 124 -13.70 -24.95 -5.18
N GLY A 125 -13.53 -25.38 -6.42
CA GLY A 125 -14.40 -25.05 -7.54
C GLY A 125 -14.36 -23.58 -7.93
N ILE A 126 -13.22 -22.91 -7.75
CA ILE A 126 -13.05 -21.48 -8.04
C ILE A 126 -12.91 -21.28 -9.55
N GLU A 127 -13.81 -20.50 -10.12
CA GLU A 127 -13.77 -20.12 -11.54
C GLU A 127 -13.02 -18.80 -11.76
N TYR A 128 -13.13 -17.87 -10.83
CA TYR A 128 -12.43 -16.58 -10.86
C TYR A 128 -11.80 -16.29 -9.52
N LEU A 129 -10.59 -15.71 -9.57
CA LEU A 129 -9.85 -15.25 -8.41
C LEU A 129 -9.70 -13.74 -8.46
N VAL A 130 -10.01 -13.06 -7.36
CA VAL A 130 -9.88 -11.61 -7.17
C VAL A 130 -8.82 -11.34 -6.09
N PRO A 131 -7.53 -11.25 -6.45
CA PRO A 131 -6.49 -10.82 -5.52
C PRO A 131 -6.57 -9.31 -5.32
N ILE A 132 -6.59 -8.87 -4.06
CA ILE A 132 -6.54 -7.46 -3.65
C ILE A 132 -5.22 -7.24 -2.93
N GLY A 133 -4.29 -6.49 -3.52
CA GLY A 133 -2.97 -6.31 -2.91
C GLY A 133 -2.06 -5.36 -3.66
N GLY A 134 -0.83 -5.24 -3.17
CA GLY A 134 0.25 -4.52 -3.82
C GLY A 134 0.90 -5.33 -4.95
N ASP A 135 1.99 -4.82 -5.47
CA ASP A 135 2.79 -5.40 -6.56
C ASP A 135 3.13 -6.88 -6.34
N ASP A 136 3.62 -7.29 -5.17
CA ASP A 136 3.92 -8.69 -4.83
C ASP A 136 2.69 -9.59 -4.91
N THR A 137 1.56 -9.14 -4.38
CA THR A 137 0.31 -9.91 -4.41
C THR A 137 -0.23 -10.03 -5.82
N LEU A 138 -0.20 -8.92 -6.56
CA LEU A 138 -0.73 -8.86 -7.93
C LEU A 138 0.17 -9.56 -8.92
N SER A 139 1.51 -9.46 -8.79
CA SER A 139 2.45 -10.18 -9.64
C SER A 139 2.32 -11.70 -9.50
N TYR A 140 2.05 -12.19 -8.27
CA TYR A 140 1.73 -13.61 -8.09
C TYR A 140 0.36 -13.98 -8.69
N GLY A 141 -0.64 -13.09 -8.58
CA GLY A 141 -1.93 -13.24 -9.29
C GLY A 141 -1.75 -13.31 -10.82
N LEU A 142 -0.87 -12.50 -11.38
CA LEU A 142 -0.49 -12.56 -12.80
C LEU A 142 0.17 -13.90 -13.15
N ARG A 143 1.07 -14.40 -12.30
CA ARG A 143 1.68 -15.74 -12.49
C ARG A 143 0.61 -16.83 -12.55
N LEU A 144 -0.37 -16.82 -11.65
CA LEU A 144 -1.49 -17.76 -11.66
C LEU A 144 -2.35 -17.58 -12.92
N HIS A 145 -2.56 -16.32 -13.36
CA HIS A 145 -3.29 -16.06 -14.60
C HIS A 145 -2.59 -16.69 -15.82
N LYS A 146 -1.28 -16.52 -15.93
CA LYS A 146 -0.47 -17.15 -16.99
C LYS A 146 -0.49 -18.69 -16.92
N ALA A 147 -0.73 -19.26 -15.74
CA ALA A 147 -0.91 -20.69 -15.52
C ALA A 147 -2.36 -21.18 -15.73
N GLY A 148 -3.28 -20.32 -16.19
CA GLY A 148 -4.65 -20.68 -16.58
C GLY A 148 -5.74 -20.30 -15.58
N VAL A 149 -5.41 -19.78 -14.39
CA VAL A 149 -6.40 -19.28 -13.43
C VAL A 149 -6.97 -17.94 -13.93
N ARG A 150 -8.31 -17.81 -13.94
CA ARG A 150 -8.95 -16.55 -14.32
C ARG A 150 -8.84 -15.52 -13.20
N CYS A 151 -7.99 -14.50 -13.35
CA CYS A 151 -7.74 -13.48 -12.33
C CYS A 151 -8.25 -12.11 -12.76
N VAL A 152 -8.78 -11.33 -11.80
CA VAL A 152 -9.05 -9.91 -11.92
C VAL A 152 -8.46 -9.21 -10.69
N GLY A 153 -7.41 -8.41 -10.86
CA GLY A 153 -6.68 -7.77 -9.77
C GLY A 153 -7.33 -6.47 -9.29
N ILE A 154 -7.19 -6.17 -7.99
CA ILE A 154 -7.56 -4.87 -7.41
C ILE A 154 -6.32 -4.28 -6.71
N PRO A 155 -5.84 -3.09 -7.13
CA PRO A 155 -4.62 -2.50 -6.60
C PRO A 155 -4.83 -1.92 -5.20
N LYS A 156 -3.96 -2.31 -4.27
CA LYS A 156 -3.97 -1.87 -2.87
C LYS A 156 -2.54 -1.68 -2.38
N THR A 157 -2.20 -0.46 -2.06
CA THR A 157 -1.00 -0.08 -1.30
C THR A 157 -1.17 1.35 -0.81
N MET A 158 -0.73 1.64 0.40
CA MET A 158 -0.74 3.01 0.89
C MET A 158 0.34 3.88 0.22
N ASP A 159 1.36 3.27 -0.37
CA ASP A 159 2.46 3.97 -1.05
C ASP A 159 2.05 4.46 -2.44
N ASN A 160 0.91 4.00 -2.95
CA ASN A 160 0.36 4.34 -4.27
C ASN A 160 1.28 4.01 -5.44
N ASP A 161 2.09 2.99 -5.32
CA ASP A 161 3.18 2.61 -6.23
C ASP A 161 2.85 1.48 -7.21
N VAL A 162 1.63 0.92 -7.20
CA VAL A 162 1.21 -0.07 -8.21
C VAL A 162 1.07 0.60 -9.58
N PRO A 163 1.77 0.10 -10.62
CA PRO A 163 1.69 0.63 -11.97
C PRO A 163 0.28 0.48 -12.59
N GLY A 164 -0.02 1.31 -13.59
CA GLY A 164 -1.28 1.23 -14.37
C GLY A 164 -2.50 1.82 -13.70
N THR A 165 -2.37 2.40 -12.53
CA THR A 165 -3.48 3.10 -11.85
C THR A 165 -3.02 4.41 -11.20
N ASP A 166 -3.87 5.42 -11.23
CA ASP A 166 -3.62 6.70 -10.54
C ASP A 166 -3.80 6.53 -9.02
N TYR A 167 -4.57 5.54 -8.58
CA TYR A 167 -4.98 5.39 -7.20
C TYR A 167 -4.97 3.95 -6.73
N CYS A 168 -4.31 3.72 -5.60
CA CYS A 168 -4.35 2.45 -4.86
C CYS A 168 -5.15 2.60 -3.57
N ILE A 169 -5.87 1.54 -3.19
CA ILE A 169 -6.62 1.50 -1.92
C ILE A 169 -5.68 1.71 -0.74
N GLY A 170 -6.05 2.60 0.18
CA GLY A 170 -5.32 2.92 1.41
C GLY A 170 -4.50 4.20 1.35
N PHE A 171 -4.27 4.74 0.15
CA PHE A 171 -3.44 5.93 -0.04
C PHE A 171 -4.07 7.20 0.55
N SER A 172 -5.32 7.49 0.23
CA SER A 172 -5.98 8.71 0.71
C SER A 172 -6.08 8.78 2.23
N THR A 173 -6.40 7.66 2.88
CA THR A 173 -6.43 7.60 4.35
C THR A 173 -5.04 7.85 4.94
N CYS A 174 -3.99 7.32 4.32
CA CYS A 174 -2.62 7.59 4.74
C CYS A 174 -2.29 9.08 4.66
N VAL A 175 -2.62 9.73 3.55
CA VAL A 175 -2.42 11.17 3.34
C VAL A 175 -3.20 11.99 4.39
N THR A 176 -4.50 11.71 4.53
CA THR A 176 -5.39 12.39 5.50
C THR A 176 -4.83 12.33 6.91
N ARG A 177 -4.42 11.14 7.37
CA ARG A 177 -3.87 10.96 8.72
C ARG A 177 -2.50 11.62 8.89
N THR A 178 -1.65 11.57 7.88
CA THR A 178 -0.36 12.26 7.91
C THR A 178 -0.57 13.77 8.10
N ILE A 179 -1.53 14.37 7.39
CA ILE A 179 -1.88 15.79 7.54
C ILE A 179 -2.38 16.06 8.97
N GLU A 180 -3.34 15.26 9.46
CA GLU A 180 -3.91 15.43 10.80
C GLU A 180 -2.86 15.35 11.90
N TYR A 181 -1.99 14.33 11.88
CA TYR A 181 -0.94 14.16 12.88
C TYR A 181 0.13 15.24 12.78
N ALA A 182 0.54 15.64 11.58
CA ALA A 182 1.48 16.75 11.40
C ALA A 182 0.93 18.04 12.02
N HIS A 183 -0.34 18.35 11.80
CA HIS A 183 -1.00 19.51 12.42
C HIS A 183 -1.08 19.42 13.96
N GLN A 184 -1.33 18.24 14.51
CA GLN A 184 -1.32 18.05 15.97
C GLN A 184 0.08 18.26 16.55
N LEU A 185 1.10 17.67 15.93
CA LEU A 185 2.49 17.76 16.40
C LEU A 185 3.10 19.16 16.28
N ARG A 186 2.63 19.99 15.35
CA ARG A 186 3.05 21.39 15.21
C ARG A 186 2.82 22.19 16.50
N THR A 187 1.79 21.87 17.27
CA THR A 187 1.52 22.57 18.55
C THR A 187 2.66 22.40 19.54
N CYS A 188 3.24 21.19 19.61
CA CYS A 188 4.41 20.93 20.44
C CYS A 188 5.68 21.58 19.86
N ALA A 189 5.86 21.51 18.53
CA ALA A 189 7.01 22.10 17.86
C ALA A 189 7.06 23.62 18.06
N GLY A 190 5.92 24.31 17.90
CA GLY A 190 5.80 25.75 18.12
C GLY A 190 5.99 26.14 19.59
N SER A 191 5.38 25.41 20.54
CA SER A 191 5.52 25.70 21.97
C SER A 191 6.97 25.63 22.46
N HIS A 192 7.82 24.86 21.80
CA HIS A 192 9.22 24.66 22.17
C HIS A 192 10.20 25.19 21.13
N GLU A 193 9.72 25.85 20.09
CA GLU A 193 10.52 26.47 19.00
C GLU A 193 11.49 25.49 18.34
N ARG A 194 11.00 24.26 18.01
CA ARG A 194 11.81 23.13 17.54
C ARG A 194 11.62 22.85 16.05
N PHE A 195 12.55 22.08 15.49
CA PHE A 195 12.28 21.35 14.26
C PHE A 195 11.33 20.18 14.55
N LEU A 196 10.44 19.89 13.61
CA LEU A 196 9.58 18.71 13.63
C LEU A 196 9.96 17.82 12.43
N VAL A 197 10.50 16.66 12.71
CA VAL A 197 10.85 15.63 11.73
C VAL A 197 9.81 14.52 11.81
N ILE A 198 9.11 14.26 10.73
CA ILE A 198 8.07 13.24 10.67
C ILE A 198 8.45 12.19 9.62
N GLU A 199 8.80 10.99 10.07
CA GLU A 199 9.04 9.86 9.18
C GLU A 199 7.70 9.23 8.78
N VAL A 200 7.48 9.13 7.46
CA VAL A 200 6.29 8.53 6.85
C VAL A 200 6.68 7.31 6.03
N MET A 201 5.73 6.46 5.70
CA MET A 201 5.94 5.34 4.80
C MET A 201 6.27 5.84 3.38
N GLY A 202 6.62 4.93 2.47
CA GLY A 202 7.05 5.22 1.11
C GLY A 202 8.45 4.69 0.87
N ARG A 203 8.51 3.41 0.43
CA ARG A 203 9.78 2.72 0.23
C ARG A 203 10.50 3.17 -1.03
N TYR A 204 9.81 3.09 -2.15
CA TYR A 204 10.35 3.36 -3.48
C TYR A 204 9.67 4.54 -4.17
N ALA A 205 8.52 4.97 -3.64
CA ALA A 205 7.76 6.11 -4.12
C ALA A 205 7.39 7.06 -2.98
N GLY A 206 7.67 8.34 -3.16
CA GLY A 206 7.53 9.38 -2.13
C GLY A 206 6.16 10.04 -2.05
N PHE A 207 5.11 9.47 -2.65
CA PHE A 207 3.76 10.07 -2.66
C PHE A 207 3.21 10.34 -1.27
N THR A 208 3.54 9.49 -0.29
CA THR A 208 3.12 9.63 1.11
C THR A 208 3.80 10.78 1.86
N ALA A 209 4.91 11.31 1.36
CA ALA A 209 5.54 12.53 1.85
C ALA A 209 5.14 13.76 1.00
N LEU A 210 5.13 13.61 -0.33
CA LEU A 210 4.88 14.71 -1.26
C LEU A 210 3.44 15.23 -1.16
N VAL A 211 2.44 14.34 -1.20
CA VAL A 211 1.02 14.75 -1.24
C VAL A 211 0.56 15.43 0.06
N PRO A 212 0.91 14.95 1.27
CA PRO A 212 0.64 15.71 2.48
C PRO A 212 1.38 17.06 2.52
N ALA A 213 2.61 17.16 2.00
CA ALA A 213 3.32 18.43 1.89
C ALA A 213 2.60 19.41 0.93
N MET A 214 2.05 18.91 -0.19
CA MET A 214 1.19 19.71 -1.09
C MET A 214 -0.05 20.25 -0.37
N ALA A 215 -0.59 19.50 0.57
CA ALA A 215 -1.72 19.93 1.42
C ALA A 215 -1.29 20.83 2.59
N GLY A 216 -0.04 21.26 2.65
CA GLY A 216 0.47 22.17 3.68
C GLY A 216 0.83 21.48 5.00
N ALA A 217 1.03 20.16 5.02
CA ALA A 217 1.41 19.44 6.25
C ALA A 217 2.87 19.68 6.66
N SER A 218 3.73 20.16 5.78
CA SER A 218 5.13 20.45 6.08
C SER A 218 5.69 21.57 5.23
N ASP A 219 6.81 22.16 5.66
CA ASP A 219 7.56 23.16 4.91
C ASP A 219 8.44 22.48 3.86
N ARG A 220 8.94 21.29 4.19
CA ARG A 220 9.82 20.47 3.33
C ARG A 220 9.35 19.01 3.34
N CYS A 221 9.68 18.27 2.26
CA CYS A 221 9.49 16.83 2.18
C CYS A 221 10.68 16.18 1.45
N LEU A 222 11.08 15.00 1.92
CA LEU A 222 12.18 14.21 1.37
C LEU A 222 11.59 12.91 0.79
N ILE A 223 11.93 12.63 -0.45
CA ILE A 223 11.36 11.52 -1.24
C ILE A 223 12.46 10.55 -1.68
N PRO A 224 12.18 9.26 -1.89
CA PRO A 224 13.17 8.27 -2.31
C PRO A 224 13.75 8.54 -3.70
N GLU A 225 12.98 9.19 -4.58
CA GLU A 225 13.34 9.45 -5.97
C GLU A 225 14.43 10.50 -6.14
N HIS A 226 14.73 11.25 -5.06
CA HIS A 226 15.76 12.29 -5.10
C HIS A 226 16.61 12.26 -3.82
N GLU A 227 17.91 12.03 -3.98
CA GLU A 227 18.88 12.12 -2.89
C GLU A 227 19.04 13.57 -2.43
N PHE A 228 18.93 13.81 -1.13
CA PHE A 228 19.00 15.15 -0.57
C PHE A 228 20.35 15.44 0.11
N ASP A 229 20.74 16.71 0.09
CA ASP A 229 21.89 17.24 0.84
C ASP A 229 21.40 17.67 2.24
N ILE A 230 21.92 17.04 3.29
CA ILE A 230 21.56 17.34 4.68
C ILE A 230 21.99 18.74 5.12
N GLU A 231 23.08 19.26 4.58
CA GLU A 231 23.55 20.62 4.85
C GLU A 231 22.55 21.63 4.28
N ARG A 232 22.14 21.43 3.02
CA ARG A 232 21.12 22.25 2.37
C ARG A 232 19.77 22.17 3.08
N LEU A 233 19.35 20.99 3.50
CA LEU A 233 18.12 20.82 4.29
C LEU A 233 18.19 21.64 5.58
N THR A 234 19.33 21.58 6.28
CA THR A 234 19.51 22.32 7.54
C THR A 234 19.39 23.84 7.33
N GLU A 235 20.04 24.38 6.31
CA GLU A 235 19.93 25.80 5.95
C GLU A 235 18.48 26.22 5.70
N LEU A 236 17.76 25.43 4.91
CA LEU A 236 16.36 25.68 4.58
C LEU A 236 15.45 25.62 5.82
N MET A 237 15.61 24.62 6.67
CA MET A 237 14.80 24.47 7.89
C MET A 237 15.07 25.55 8.93
N VAL A 238 16.33 25.99 9.09
CA VAL A 238 16.65 27.15 9.95
C VAL A 238 16.01 28.42 9.41
N LYS A 239 16.02 28.62 8.08
CA LYS A 239 15.34 29.75 7.45
C LYS A 239 13.83 29.68 7.67
N ASP A 240 13.19 28.55 7.41
CA ASP A 240 11.74 28.38 7.59
C ASP A 240 11.31 28.63 9.03
N ARG A 241 12.08 28.11 10.00
CA ARG A 241 11.85 28.32 11.43
C ARG A 241 11.93 29.82 11.78
N ARG A 242 12.91 30.54 11.26
CA ARG A 242 13.06 31.98 11.51
C ARG A 242 11.96 32.81 10.89
N ASP A 243 11.49 32.41 9.69
CA ASP A 243 10.45 33.11 8.94
C ASP A 243 9.03 32.80 9.49
N ASN A 244 8.91 31.83 10.41
CA ASN A 244 7.68 31.43 11.08
C ASN A 244 7.54 32.15 12.44
N GLU A 245 6.43 32.86 12.66
CA GLU A 245 6.16 33.60 13.90
C GLU A 245 6.24 32.73 15.17
N SER A 246 5.94 31.43 15.06
CA SER A 246 6.02 30.46 16.15
C SER A 246 7.37 29.74 16.22
N ASN A 247 8.38 30.16 15.43
CA ASN A 247 9.75 29.66 15.46
C ASN A 247 9.89 28.13 15.35
N TYR A 248 9.12 27.46 14.50
CA TYR A 248 9.30 26.04 14.18
C TYR A 248 9.34 25.79 12.67
N SER A 249 9.85 24.67 12.25
CA SER A 249 9.72 24.18 10.88
C SER A 249 9.49 22.66 10.85
N VAL A 250 8.86 22.18 9.79
CA VAL A 250 8.39 20.79 9.65
C VAL A 250 8.97 20.17 8.38
N VAL A 251 9.51 18.97 8.49
CA VAL A 251 9.89 18.13 7.36
C VAL A 251 9.21 16.77 7.43
N LEU A 252 8.57 16.35 6.32
CA LEU A 252 8.15 14.97 6.10
C LEU A 252 9.29 14.19 5.43
N VAL A 253 9.62 13.04 5.98
CA VAL A 253 10.73 12.20 5.49
C VAL A 253 10.16 10.84 5.10
N SER A 254 10.20 10.50 3.82
CA SER A 254 9.84 9.15 3.36
C SER A 254 10.84 8.13 3.90
N GLU A 255 10.39 6.97 4.36
CA GLU A 255 11.28 5.94 4.96
C GLU A 255 12.35 5.43 3.99
N GLY A 256 12.15 5.60 2.68
CA GLY A 256 13.12 5.26 1.65
C GLY A 256 14.02 6.43 1.20
N ALA A 257 13.90 7.62 1.80
CA ALA A 257 14.76 8.75 1.46
C ALA A 257 16.23 8.50 1.81
N MET A 258 17.16 9.10 1.05
CA MET A 258 18.60 8.87 1.19
C MET A 258 19.37 10.20 1.12
N PHE A 259 20.52 10.28 1.78
CA PHE A 259 21.43 11.42 1.72
C PHE A 259 22.91 11.01 1.74
N GLY A 260 23.76 11.81 1.12
CA GLY A 260 25.22 11.69 1.21
C GLY A 260 25.80 10.39 0.65
N GLY A 261 25.19 9.79 -0.38
CA GLY A 261 25.59 8.49 -0.95
C GLY A 261 25.28 7.30 -0.02
N SER A 262 24.42 7.51 0.97
CA SER A 262 23.98 6.45 1.89
C SER A 262 23.06 5.45 1.19
N GLU A 263 23.05 4.21 1.67
CA GLU A 263 22.01 3.23 1.34
C GLU A 263 20.74 3.52 2.16
N MET A 264 19.60 2.92 1.74
CA MET A 264 18.37 2.97 2.52
C MET A 264 18.57 2.50 3.95
N THR A 265 17.99 3.22 4.90
CA THR A 265 18.12 2.93 6.33
C THR A 265 17.16 1.83 6.74
N PHE A 266 17.69 0.76 7.34
CA PHE A 266 16.91 -0.38 7.81
C PHE A 266 16.80 -0.39 9.33
N SER A 267 15.58 -0.53 9.84
CA SER A 267 15.33 -0.64 11.30
C SER A 267 15.80 -1.96 11.90
N ASN A 268 15.88 -3.02 11.09
CA ASN A 268 16.50 -4.30 11.42
C ASN A 268 16.99 -5.02 10.16
N GLN A 269 17.72 -6.12 10.31
CA GLN A 269 18.24 -6.94 9.21
C GLN A 269 17.28 -8.07 8.80
N GLU A 270 16.16 -8.25 9.51
CA GLU A 270 15.17 -9.28 9.19
C GLU A 270 14.41 -8.94 7.92
N THR A 271 14.21 -9.94 7.09
CA THR A 271 13.41 -9.83 5.86
C THR A 271 12.05 -10.49 6.06
N ASP A 272 11.01 -9.94 5.44
CA ASP A 272 9.73 -10.62 5.31
C ASP A 272 9.78 -11.69 4.19
N ASP A 273 8.70 -12.45 4.03
CA ASP A 273 8.61 -13.54 3.04
C ASP A 273 8.65 -13.06 1.58
N TYR A 274 8.48 -11.77 1.33
CA TYR A 274 8.71 -11.13 0.04
C TYR A 274 10.19 -10.76 -0.18
N GLY A 275 11.02 -10.86 0.88
CA GLY A 275 12.44 -10.51 0.85
C GLY A 275 12.71 -9.04 1.20
N HIS A 276 11.72 -8.31 1.69
CA HIS A 276 11.87 -6.91 2.05
C HIS A 276 12.37 -6.75 3.47
N LYS A 277 13.48 -6.06 3.67
CA LYS A 277 13.94 -5.61 4.98
C LYS A 277 13.02 -4.49 5.48
N LYS A 278 12.81 -4.43 6.78
CA LYS A 278 12.00 -3.37 7.39
C LYS A 278 12.78 -2.06 7.38
N LEU A 279 12.32 -1.09 6.58
CA LEU A 279 12.85 0.28 6.57
C LEU A 279 12.50 1.04 7.85
N GLY A 280 13.17 2.14 8.07
CA GLY A 280 12.92 3.10 9.14
C GLY A 280 14.19 3.50 9.89
N GLY A 281 14.11 4.68 10.52
CA GLY A 281 15.22 5.29 11.22
C GLY A 281 15.89 6.43 10.46
N ILE A 282 15.50 6.69 9.22
CA ILE A 282 15.97 7.86 8.47
C ILE A 282 15.57 9.16 9.19
N GLY A 283 14.38 9.21 9.79
CA GLY A 283 13.93 10.36 10.60
C GLY A 283 14.82 10.60 11.83
N ASP A 284 15.29 9.53 12.48
CA ASP A 284 16.24 9.63 13.60
C ASP A 284 17.59 10.22 13.13
N MET A 285 18.10 9.74 11.98
CA MET A 285 19.34 10.23 11.40
C MET A 285 19.22 11.70 10.97
N VAL A 286 18.15 12.06 10.24
CA VAL A 286 17.88 13.45 9.86
C VAL A 286 17.79 14.35 11.10
N SER A 287 17.09 13.91 12.14
CA SER A 287 16.92 14.63 13.39
C SER A 287 18.27 14.89 14.07
N ALA A 288 19.14 13.87 14.17
CA ALA A 288 20.49 14.01 14.76
C ALA A 288 21.36 14.96 13.95
N GLU A 289 21.38 14.82 12.65
CA GLU A 289 22.18 15.64 11.74
C GLU A 289 21.74 17.12 11.74
N LEU A 290 20.43 17.39 11.79
CA LEU A 290 19.90 18.75 11.92
C LEU A 290 20.36 19.43 13.21
N MET A 291 20.32 18.72 14.35
CA MET A 291 20.78 19.28 15.64
C MET A 291 22.29 19.63 15.62
N VAL A 292 23.10 18.82 14.96
CA VAL A 292 24.56 19.07 14.86
C VAL A 292 24.86 20.27 13.97
N ARG A 293 24.12 20.45 12.88
CA ARG A 293 24.40 21.47 11.86
C ARG A 293 23.69 22.80 12.07
N ALA A 294 22.54 22.79 12.74
CA ALA A 294 21.72 23.99 12.94
C ALA A 294 22.47 25.19 13.52
N PRO A 295 23.39 25.04 14.51
CA PRO A 295 24.14 26.17 15.07
C PRO A 295 24.91 27.00 14.03
N LYS A 296 25.42 26.37 12.97
CA LYS A 296 26.10 27.07 11.85
C LYS A 296 25.23 28.12 11.19
N TYR A 297 23.94 27.89 11.09
CA TYR A 297 22.96 28.77 10.44
C TYR A 297 22.12 29.59 11.43
N ASN A 298 22.21 29.26 12.75
CA ASN A 298 21.42 29.86 13.82
C ASN A 298 22.32 30.65 14.82
N LYS A 299 23.27 31.42 14.32
CA LYS A 299 24.16 32.30 15.11
C LYS A 299 24.91 31.58 16.25
N GLY A 300 25.17 30.29 16.09
CA GLY A 300 25.83 29.43 17.10
C GLY A 300 24.88 28.77 18.09
N GLU A 301 23.61 29.12 18.10
CA GLU A 301 22.63 28.60 19.03
C GLU A 301 22.03 27.25 18.53
N PRO A 302 21.92 26.24 19.40
CA PRO A 302 21.35 24.95 19.06
C PRO A 302 19.83 25.04 18.82
N ILE A 303 19.32 24.19 17.92
CA ILE A 303 17.88 23.98 17.71
C ILE A 303 17.59 22.49 17.98
N HIS A 304 16.68 22.21 18.90
CA HIS A 304 16.26 20.84 19.19
C HIS A 304 15.22 20.34 18.18
N THR A 305 15.09 19.04 18.10
CA THR A 305 14.12 18.38 17.23
C THR A 305 13.03 17.65 18.02
N ILE A 306 11.87 17.53 17.44
CA ILE A 306 10.86 16.50 17.75
C ILE A 306 10.89 15.55 16.58
N ASN A 307 11.13 14.26 16.84
CA ASN A 307 11.11 13.23 15.81
C ASN A 307 9.97 12.25 16.06
N GLN A 308 9.16 12.00 15.03
CA GLN A 308 8.01 11.12 15.11
C GLN A 308 7.95 10.19 13.89
N ARG A 309 7.88 8.87 14.14
CA ARG A 309 7.53 7.88 13.11
C ARG A 309 6.04 7.66 13.09
N MET A 310 5.42 7.86 11.92
CA MET A 310 3.99 7.62 11.75
C MET A 310 3.65 6.13 11.58
N SER A 311 4.42 5.39 10.81
CA SER A 311 4.31 3.94 10.62
C SER A 311 2.83 3.45 10.54
N TYR A 312 2.42 2.53 11.42
CA TYR A 312 1.07 1.97 11.45
C TYR A 312 -0.05 2.98 11.76
N MET A 313 0.26 4.14 12.35
CA MET A 313 -0.74 5.15 12.66
C MET A 313 -1.44 5.67 11.39
N THR A 314 -0.73 5.77 10.28
CA THR A 314 -1.28 6.29 9.01
C THR A 314 -2.12 5.26 8.26
N ARG A 315 -2.02 3.96 8.58
CA ARG A 315 -2.76 2.89 7.90
C ARG A 315 -3.74 2.11 8.79
N SER A 316 -3.98 2.56 10.02
CA SER A 316 -4.90 1.89 10.94
C SER A 316 -6.26 2.58 11.00
N GLY A 317 -7.28 1.87 11.50
CA GLY A 317 -8.63 2.41 11.73
C GLY A 317 -9.49 2.50 10.46
N GLN A 318 -10.57 3.28 10.53
CA GLN A 318 -11.55 3.35 9.44
C GLN A 318 -11.02 4.10 8.21
N PRO A 319 -11.49 3.75 6.99
CA PRO A 319 -11.15 4.48 5.77
C PRO A 319 -11.74 5.90 5.79
N ASP A 320 -11.04 6.83 5.13
CA ASP A 320 -11.58 8.14 4.80
C ASP A 320 -12.65 8.05 3.69
N ALA A 321 -13.10 9.20 3.18
CA ALA A 321 -14.14 9.26 2.16
C ALA A 321 -13.69 8.60 0.84
N ILE A 322 -12.50 8.90 0.37
CA ILE A 322 -11.98 8.37 -0.91
C ILE A 322 -11.72 6.87 -0.81
N ASP A 323 -11.07 6.41 0.27
CA ASP A 323 -10.88 4.98 0.54
C ASP A 323 -12.16 4.23 0.94
N SER A 324 -13.29 4.92 1.01
CA SER A 324 -14.62 4.29 1.09
C SER A 324 -15.28 4.18 -0.29
N ILE A 325 -15.12 5.19 -1.15
CA ILE A 325 -15.79 5.30 -2.46
C ILE A 325 -15.04 4.50 -3.54
N VAL A 326 -13.74 4.76 -3.70
CA VAL A 326 -12.94 4.13 -4.78
C VAL A 326 -12.86 2.61 -4.61
N PRO A 327 -12.57 2.05 -3.41
CA PRO A 327 -12.56 0.59 -3.24
C PRO A 327 -13.90 -0.07 -3.53
N MET A 328 -15.00 0.59 -3.17
CA MET A 328 -16.34 0.09 -3.49
C MET A 328 -16.58 0.06 -5.01
N ALA A 329 -16.13 1.09 -5.73
CA ALA A 329 -16.19 1.11 -7.19
C ALA A 329 -15.29 0.03 -7.83
N TYR A 330 -14.07 -0.17 -7.32
CA TYR A 330 -13.17 -1.23 -7.77
C TYR A 330 -13.76 -2.63 -7.58
N GLY A 331 -14.37 -2.89 -6.42
CA GLY A 331 -15.07 -4.15 -6.19
C GLY A 331 -16.22 -4.40 -7.17
N ASN A 332 -17.00 -3.36 -7.49
CA ASN A 332 -18.07 -3.47 -8.48
C ASN A 332 -17.52 -3.67 -9.90
N LEU A 333 -16.50 -2.91 -10.29
CA LEU A 333 -15.88 -3.02 -11.62
C LEU A 333 -15.23 -4.39 -11.84
N ALA A 334 -14.56 -4.95 -10.83
CA ALA A 334 -14.04 -6.31 -10.92
C ALA A 334 -15.14 -7.33 -11.20
N MET A 335 -16.31 -7.17 -10.61
CA MET A 335 -17.47 -8.04 -10.86
C MET A 335 -18.06 -7.80 -12.25
N ASP A 336 -18.08 -6.57 -12.77
CA ASP A 336 -18.51 -6.30 -14.14
C ASP A 336 -17.63 -7.03 -15.15
N LEU A 337 -16.30 -6.96 -14.99
CA LEU A 337 -15.36 -7.68 -15.84
C LEU A 337 -15.59 -9.20 -15.81
N ILE A 338 -15.80 -9.76 -14.62
CA ILE A 338 -16.10 -11.20 -14.45
C ILE A 338 -17.42 -11.58 -15.14
N MET A 339 -18.47 -10.78 -14.98
CA MET A 339 -19.77 -11.03 -15.63
C MET A 339 -19.71 -10.92 -17.15
N GLU A 340 -18.80 -10.12 -17.68
CA GLU A 340 -18.49 -10.04 -19.11
C GLU A 340 -17.55 -11.17 -19.60
N GLY A 341 -17.16 -12.09 -18.73
CA GLY A 341 -16.23 -13.18 -19.05
C GLY A 341 -14.77 -12.78 -19.17
N LYS A 342 -14.42 -11.54 -18.79
CA LYS A 342 -13.07 -11.01 -18.87
C LYS A 342 -12.22 -11.50 -17.68
N SER A 343 -10.94 -11.76 -17.96
CA SER A 343 -9.90 -12.08 -16.96
C SER A 343 -8.56 -11.53 -17.45
N GLY A 344 -7.49 -11.62 -16.63
CA GLY A 344 -6.21 -11.03 -16.96
C GLY A 344 -6.26 -9.50 -16.99
N ARG A 345 -7.05 -8.93 -16.08
CA ARG A 345 -7.23 -7.50 -15.96
C ARG A 345 -7.01 -7.04 -14.53
N MET A 346 -6.51 -5.84 -14.38
CA MET A 346 -6.49 -5.09 -13.12
C MET A 346 -7.43 -3.90 -13.24
N VAL A 347 -8.33 -3.72 -12.29
CA VAL A 347 -9.16 -2.50 -12.21
C VAL A 347 -8.28 -1.31 -11.85
N CYS A 348 -8.62 -0.14 -12.35
CA CYS A 348 -7.82 1.06 -12.13
C CYS A 348 -8.67 2.33 -12.09
N LEU A 349 -8.07 3.39 -11.60
CA LEU A 349 -8.46 4.76 -11.87
C LEU A 349 -7.43 5.33 -12.84
N LYS A 350 -7.86 5.84 -13.99
CA LYS A 350 -6.98 6.45 -14.98
C LYS A 350 -7.57 7.77 -15.47
N ASN A 351 -6.80 8.85 -15.33
CA ASN A 351 -7.26 10.20 -15.71
C ASN A 351 -8.63 10.57 -15.09
N GLY A 352 -8.83 10.22 -13.81
CA GLY A 352 -10.06 10.49 -13.07
C GLY A 352 -11.25 9.61 -13.45
N ARG A 353 -11.05 8.52 -14.21
CA ARG A 353 -12.11 7.60 -14.65
C ARG A 353 -11.82 6.18 -14.17
N TYR A 354 -12.86 5.46 -13.76
CA TYR A 354 -12.76 4.03 -13.50
C TYR A 354 -12.60 3.27 -14.80
N ASP A 355 -11.58 2.44 -14.87
CA ASP A 355 -11.20 1.67 -16.05
C ASP A 355 -10.47 0.37 -15.63
N HIS A 356 -9.96 -0.35 -16.58
CA HIS A 356 -9.13 -1.53 -16.36
C HIS A 356 -7.96 -1.57 -17.34
N VAL A 357 -6.86 -2.14 -16.89
CA VAL A 357 -5.64 -2.34 -17.70
C VAL A 357 -5.30 -3.83 -17.82
N PRO A 358 -4.46 -4.23 -18.79
CA PRO A 358 -3.88 -5.58 -18.79
C PRO A 358 -3.19 -5.88 -17.47
N PHE A 359 -3.28 -7.13 -16.99
CA PHE A 359 -2.71 -7.47 -15.68
C PHE A 359 -1.18 -7.46 -15.70
N GLU A 360 -0.58 -7.60 -16.88
CA GLU A 360 0.86 -7.55 -17.14
C GLU A 360 1.49 -6.23 -16.69
N VAL A 361 0.74 -5.14 -16.71
CA VAL A 361 1.22 -3.80 -16.31
C VAL A 361 1.88 -3.77 -14.92
N VAL A 362 1.44 -4.66 -14.02
CA VAL A 362 1.99 -4.75 -12.65
C VAL A 362 3.50 -5.03 -12.62
N THR A 363 4.05 -5.63 -13.69
CA THR A 363 5.46 -5.99 -13.79
C THR A 363 6.21 -5.27 -14.91
N GLU A 364 5.57 -4.33 -15.61
CA GLU A 364 6.16 -3.65 -16.78
C GLU A 364 7.06 -2.48 -16.39
N TYR A 365 6.70 -1.74 -15.35
CA TYR A 365 7.46 -0.58 -14.88
C TYR A 365 7.24 -0.32 -13.38
N GLU A 366 8.07 0.52 -12.79
CA GLU A 366 7.92 1.03 -11.43
C GLU A 366 7.21 2.38 -11.46
N LYS A 367 6.14 2.54 -10.69
CA LYS A 367 5.45 3.81 -10.56
C LYS A 367 6.12 4.67 -9.48
N LYS A 368 6.69 5.78 -9.91
CA LYS A 368 7.41 6.76 -9.08
C LYS A 368 6.91 8.17 -9.32
N ILE A 369 7.33 9.11 -8.47
CA ILE A 369 7.09 10.53 -8.68
C ILE A 369 7.90 11.01 -9.88
N ASP A 370 7.26 11.73 -10.79
CA ASP A 370 7.94 12.55 -11.78
C ASP A 370 8.55 13.77 -11.06
N VAL A 371 9.85 13.65 -10.76
CA VAL A 371 10.60 14.63 -9.98
C VAL A 371 10.63 15.99 -10.69
N GLU A 372 10.85 16.00 -12.00
CA GLU A 372 10.95 17.25 -12.78
C GLU A 372 9.64 18.03 -12.74
N ARG A 373 8.52 17.31 -12.77
CA ARG A 373 7.19 17.89 -12.84
C ARG A 373 6.63 18.30 -11.48
N PHE A 374 6.87 17.53 -10.42
CA PHE A 374 6.14 17.66 -9.16
C PHE A 374 7.00 18.04 -7.95
N TYR A 375 8.32 18.05 -8.07
CA TYR A 375 9.22 18.24 -6.94
C TYR A 375 10.33 19.27 -7.21
N ASP A 376 10.46 20.26 -6.32
CA ASP A 376 11.54 21.25 -6.33
C ASP A 376 12.75 20.68 -5.58
N THR A 377 13.73 20.18 -6.32
CA THR A 377 14.94 19.54 -5.81
C THR A 377 15.88 20.47 -5.06
N GLU A 378 15.82 21.79 -5.34
CA GLU A 378 16.63 22.80 -4.66
C GLU A 378 16.04 23.22 -3.31
N ARG A 379 14.72 23.08 -3.17
CA ARG A 379 13.98 23.53 -1.99
C ARG A 379 13.32 22.41 -1.23
N TYR A 380 13.43 21.16 -1.68
CA TYR A 380 12.83 19.96 -1.08
C TYR A 380 11.35 20.13 -0.73
N ARG A 381 10.56 20.51 -1.71
CA ARG A 381 9.13 20.76 -1.55
C ARG A 381 8.35 20.50 -2.83
N PRO A 382 7.01 20.40 -2.75
CA PRO A 382 6.19 20.26 -3.94
C PRO A 382 6.37 21.43 -4.92
N HIS A 383 6.26 21.12 -6.20
CA HIS A 383 6.36 22.05 -7.30
C HIS A 383 4.97 22.34 -7.87
N TYR A 384 4.57 23.62 -7.89
CA TYR A 384 3.26 24.05 -8.37
C TYR A 384 3.37 24.89 -9.63
N HIS A 385 3.83 24.29 -10.73
CA HIS A 385 3.85 24.97 -12.02
C HIS A 385 2.72 24.43 -12.90
N ASN A 386 2.05 25.37 -13.60
CA ASN A 386 1.04 25.03 -14.61
C ASN A 386 -0.06 24.07 -14.11
N CYS A 387 -0.80 24.47 -13.07
CA CYS A 387 -1.92 23.66 -12.54
C CYS A 387 -3.00 23.38 -13.58
N MET A 388 -3.10 24.20 -14.65
CA MET A 388 -3.99 23.92 -15.78
C MET A 388 -3.52 22.65 -16.49
N GLY A 389 -4.40 21.64 -16.56
CA GLY A 389 -4.08 20.34 -17.15
C GLY A 389 -3.35 19.38 -16.19
N MET A 390 -3.04 19.79 -14.95
CA MET A 390 -2.56 18.88 -13.94
C MET A 390 -3.64 17.84 -13.59
N PRO A 391 -3.31 16.54 -13.50
CA PRO A 391 -4.26 15.56 -13.01
C PRO A 391 -4.57 15.82 -11.54
N GLN A 392 -5.82 15.59 -11.13
CA GLN A 392 -6.24 15.72 -9.72
C GLN A 392 -5.37 14.86 -8.80
N PHE A 393 -5.04 13.66 -9.24
CA PHE A 393 -4.05 12.80 -8.60
C PHE A 393 -2.75 12.92 -9.40
N ILE A 394 -1.72 13.53 -8.81
CA ILE A 394 -0.39 13.77 -9.44
C ILE A 394 0.40 12.49 -9.78
N MET A 395 -0.23 11.37 -9.74
CA MET A 395 0.34 10.04 -9.75
C MET A 395 0.25 9.34 -11.10
N THR A 396 -0.16 10.05 -12.14
CA THR A 396 -0.13 9.54 -13.50
C THR A 396 1.26 9.71 -14.10
N SER A 397 1.92 8.62 -14.37
CA SER A 397 2.89 8.57 -15.46
C SER A 397 2.09 8.39 -16.76
N ASP A 398 2.12 9.35 -17.63
CA ASP A 398 1.63 9.21 -19.00
C ASP A 398 2.47 8.20 -19.77
#